data_23d6d58c8decb8ff8187c51187a307cb
#
_entry.id   23d6d58c8decb8ff8187c51187a307cb
#
_cell.length_a   1.000
_cell.length_b   1.000
_cell.length_c   1.000
_cell.angle_alpha   90.00
_cell.angle_beta   90.00
_cell.angle_gamma   90.00
#
_symmetry.space_group_name_H-M   'P 1'
#
loop_
_entity.id
_entity.type
_entity.pdbx_description
1 polymer ?
#
loop_
_entity_poly.entity_id
_entity_poly.type
_entity_poly.pdbx_seq_one_letter_code
_entity_poly.pdbx_strand_id
1 'polypeptide(L)'
;MRVRLTQIDGKLPNVALMKLAHHHRGDEVHFSKHVERDMLEPEYDRVYGSAIFEFSADRVARFRAAFPHAIVGGTFDRANPVTVEAVLNIEDSEAWDYSIYPGFDASIGFTQRGCRLKCGFCVVPKKEGKPRSVNTIASIWRGDPWPRHIHLLDNDFFGQPREQWKARIGEIKDGKFKVCWNQGVNIRTIDKDAAEALASVGCWDDGFKTRRLYTAWDNLGDEERFFSGVRLLEAAGIHPRNLLVYMLVGYDRRETWERIFYRFEKMTALEIRPYPMIFGNRERTLPLGGCNRRIAHRTLSEFQRWVIRKAYTFIPFEHYDVNAKGRADCSQLALAV
;
A
#
# COMPACT_ATOMS: atom_id res chain seq x y z
N MET A 1 -11.11 -1.68 -31.34
CA MET A 1 -10.70 -3.00 -30.81
C MET A 1 -11.55 -3.35 -29.57
N ARG A 2 -11.70 -4.62 -29.25
CA ARG A 2 -12.23 -5.04 -27.95
C ARG A 2 -11.09 -5.33 -27.01
N VAL A 3 -11.09 -4.67 -25.87
CA VAL A 3 -9.99 -4.74 -24.89
C VAL A 3 -10.53 -5.19 -23.54
N ARG A 4 -9.94 -6.24 -22.98
CA ARG A 4 -10.24 -6.66 -21.61
C ARG A 4 -9.18 -6.17 -20.64
N LEU A 5 -9.61 -5.52 -19.55
CA LEU A 5 -8.78 -5.11 -18.43
C LEU A 5 -9.18 -5.89 -17.18
N THR A 6 -8.26 -6.61 -16.56
CA THR A 6 -8.56 -7.44 -15.39
C THR A 6 -7.74 -7.04 -14.18
N GLN A 7 -8.44 -6.61 -13.11
CA GLN A 7 -7.82 -6.42 -11.79
C GLN A 7 -7.78 -7.76 -11.06
N ILE A 8 -6.62 -8.43 -11.09
CA ILE A 8 -6.44 -9.77 -10.51
C ILE A 8 -6.50 -9.72 -8.99
N ASP A 9 -5.95 -8.67 -8.37
CA ASP A 9 -5.95 -8.47 -6.93
C ASP A 9 -6.02 -6.98 -6.54
N GLY A 10 -5.99 -6.72 -5.23
CA GLY A 10 -6.11 -5.37 -4.70
C GLY A 10 -7.55 -4.90 -4.57
N LYS A 11 -7.77 -3.90 -3.71
CA LYS A 11 -9.11 -3.33 -3.42
C LYS A 11 -9.27 -1.93 -4.01
N LEU A 12 -8.23 -1.12 -3.94
CA LEU A 12 -8.23 0.22 -4.53
C LEU A 12 -8.16 0.14 -6.06
N PRO A 13 -8.60 1.18 -6.76
CA PRO A 13 -8.39 1.30 -8.19
C PRO A 13 -6.92 1.06 -8.57
N ASN A 14 -6.72 0.26 -9.59
CA ASN A 14 -5.40 -0.05 -10.09
C ASN A 14 -4.98 0.99 -11.13
N VAL A 15 -4.03 1.86 -10.77
CA VAL A 15 -3.58 2.97 -11.63
C VAL A 15 -3.03 2.46 -12.97
N ALA A 16 -2.39 1.29 -13.02
CA ALA A 16 -1.92 0.73 -14.28
C ALA A 16 -3.08 0.37 -15.23
N LEU A 17 -4.17 -0.19 -14.70
CA LEU A 17 -5.37 -0.47 -15.50
C LEU A 17 -6.09 0.82 -15.92
N MET A 18 -6.09 1.86 -15.07
CA MET A 18 -6.65 3.16 -15.43
C MET A 18 -5.86 3.85 -16.54
N LYS A 19 -4.52 3.71 -16.56
CA LYS A 19 -3.67 4.17 -17.68
C LYS A 19 -3.98 3.41 -18.97
N LEU A 20 -4.15 2.09 -18.88
CA LEU A 20 -4.57 1.26 -20.02
C LEU A 20 -5.95 1.67 -20.53
N ALA A 21 -6.92 1.90 -19.64
CA ALA A 21 -8.24 2.40 -20.02
C ALA A 21 -8.16 3.75 -20.72
N HIS A 22 -7.33 4.67 -20.23
CA HIS A 22 -7.10 5.97 -20.88
C HIS A 22 -6.47 5.81 -22.27
N HIS A 23 -5.50 4.92 -22.42
CA HIS A 23 -4.87 4.63 -23.72
C HIS A 23 -5.88 4.08 -24.73
N HIS A 24 -6.75 3.20 -24.29
CA HIS A 24 -7.79 2.55 -25.08
C HIS A 24 -9.14 3.28 -25.08
N ARG A 25 -9.18 4.59 -24.77
CA ARG A 25 -10.45 5.37 -24.68
C ARG A 25 -11.28 5.42 -25.97
N GLY A 26 -10.68 5.10 -27.11
CA GLY A 26 -11.35 4.97 -28.39
C GLY A 26 -11.78 3.55 -28.75
N ASP A 27 -11.53 2.58 -27.89
CA ASP A 27 -11.82 1.17 -28.05
C ASP A 27 -13.00 0.74 -27.15
N GLU A 28 -13.55 -0.46 -27.40
CA GLU A 28 -14.55 -1.09 -26.51
C GLU A 28 -13.82 -1.74 -25.34
N VAL A 29 -13.79 -1.05 -24.17
CA VAL A 29 -13.08 -1.51 -22.99
C VAL A 29 -14.01 -2.26 -22.04
N HIS A 30 -13.70 -3.52 -21.75
CA HIS A 30 -14.36 -4.35 -20.78
C HIS A 30 -13.49 -4.51 -19.52
N PHE A 31 -13.96 -4.03 -18.36
CA PHE A 31 -13.28 -4.19 -17.09
C PHE A 31 -13.87 -5.33 -16.27
N SER A 32 -13.00 -6.17 -15.67
CA SER A 32 -13.41 -7.28 -14.80
C SER A 32 -12.48 -7.48 -13.62
N LYS A 33 -13.02 -8.04 -12.52
CA LYS A 33 -12.25 -8.59 -11.38
C LYS A 33 -12.24 -10.11 -11.36
N HIS A 34 -12.94 -10.74 -12.32
CA HIS A 34 -12.94 -12.19 -12.50
C HIS A 34 -11.78 -12.59 -13.40
N VAL A 35 -11.04 -13.61 -12.97
CA VAL A 35 -9.86 -14.10 -13.70
C VAL A 35 -10.21 -15.18 -14.72
N GLU A 36 -11.33 -15.85 -14.54
CA GLU A 36 -11.89 -16.81 -15.49
C GLU A 36 -12.66 -16.09 -16.61
N ARG A 37 -12.82 -16.77 -17.74
CA ARG A 37 -13.67 -16.32 -18.84
C ARG A 37 -15.12 -16.69 -18.55
N ASP A 38 -16.03 -15.75 -18.74
CA ASP A 38 -17.47 -16.04 -18.72
C ASP A 38 -17.88 -16.74 -20.04
N MET A 39 -18.89 -17.62 -19.98
CA MET A 39 -19.36 -18.35 -21.15
C MET A 39 -19.92 -17.45 -22.27
N LEU A 40 -20.46 -16.30 -21.91
CA LEU A 40 -21.03 -15.32 -22.85
C LEU A 40 -20.05 -14.20 -23.20
N GLU A 41 -18.83 -14.28 -22.71
CA GLU A 41 -17.83 -13.23 -22.92
C GLU A 41 -17.32 -13.26 -24.38
N PRO A 42 -17.25 -12.09 -25.06
CA PRO A 42 -16.78 -12.02 -26.45
C PRO A 42 -15.30 -12.35 -26.57
N GLU A 43 -14.84 -12.56 -27.79
CA GLU A 43 -13.40 -12.55 -28.09
C GLU A 43 -12.83 -11.14 -27.97
N TYR A 44 -11.59 -11.04 -27.46
CA TYR A 44 -10.88 -9.79 -27.26
C TYR A 44 -9.64 -9.71 -28.16
N ASP A 45 -9.42 -8.54 -28.74
CA ASP A 45 -8.22 -8.23 -29.51
C ASP A 45 -7.00 -8.04 -28.61
N ARG A 46 -7.24 -7.53 -27.37
CA ARG A 46 -6.21 -7.33 -26.35
C ARG A 46 -6.74 -7.68 -24.97
N VAL A 47 -5.90 -8.37 -24.19
CA VAL A 47 -6.22 -8.75 -22.81
C VAL A 47 -5.08 -8.33 -21.91
N TYR A 48 -5.38 -7.54 -20.89
CA TYR A 48 -4.43 -7.09 -19.88
C TYR A 48 -4.88 -7.53 -18.49
N GLY A 49 -3.91 -7.97 -17.68
CA GLY A 49 -4.11 -8.27 -16.27
C GLY A 49 -3.14 -7.49 -15.39
N SER A 50 -3.56 -7.09 -14.20
CA SER A 50 -2.67 -6.49 -13.22
C SER A 50 -2.80 -7.20 -11.88
N ALA A 51 -1.64 -7.63 -11.32
CA ALA A 51 -1.52 -8.22 -10.01
C ALA A 51 -0.40 -7.55 -9.22
N ILE A 52 -0.64 -7.29 -7.94
CA ILE A 52 0.27 -6.57 -7.06
C ILE A 52 1.03 -7.54 -6.14
N PHE A 53 0.32 -8.59 -5.65
CA PHE A 53 0.80 -9.44 -4.57
C PHE A 53 1.35 -10.78 -5.07
N GLU A 54 2.49 -11.22 -4.54
CA GLU A 54 3.09 -12.53 -4.82
C GLU A 54 2.14 -13.70 -4.52
N PHE A 55 1.33 -13.59 -3.47
CA PHE A 55 0.35 -14.63 -3.11
C PHE A 55 -0.80 -14.77 -4.12
N SER A 56 -0.90 -13.88 -5.10
CA SER A 56 -1.88 -13.97 -6.19
C SER A 56 -1.40 -14.81 -7.37
N ALA A 57 -0.25 -15.49 -7.26
CA ALA A 57 0.35 -16.30 -8.34
C ALA A 57 -0.63 -17.31 -8.92
N ASP A 58 -1.42 -18.03 -8.09
CA ASP A 58 -2.42 -19.00 -8.56
C ASP A 58 -3.54 -18.31 -9.35
N ARG A 59 -3.96 -17.10 -8.95
CA ARG A 59 -4.95 -16.33 -9.71
C ARG A 59 -4.40 -15.86 -11.04
N VAL A 60 -3.13 -15.45 -11.08
CA VAL A 60 -2.42 -15.10 -12.32
C VAL A 60 -2.32 -16.30 -13.24
N ALA A 61 -2.00 -17.50 -12.72
CA ALA A 61 -1.93 -18.72 -13.50
C ALA A 61 -3.29 -19.08 -14.13
N ARG A 62 -4.38 -19.02 -13.35
CA ARG A 62 -5.75 -19.23 -13.86
C ARG A 62 -6.13 -18.18 -14.92
N PHE A 63 -5.79 -16.93 -14.71
CA PHE A 63 -6.04 -15.87 -15.69
C PHE A 63 -5.31 -16.14 -17.01
N ARG A 64 -4.03 -16.54 -16.96
CA ARG A 64 -3.26 -16.89 -18.16
C ARG A 64 -3.80 -18.16 -18.86
N ALA A 65 -4.32 -19.10 -18.11
CA ALA A 65 -4.97 -20.28 -18.69
C ALA A 65 -6.27 -19.91 -19.44
N ALA A 66 -7.06 -19.00 -18.86
CA ALA A 66 -8.29 -18.50 -19.50
C ALA A 66 -8.02 -17.57 -20.69
N PHE A 67 -6.91 -16.84 -20.68
CA PHE A 67 -6.51 -15.88 -21.70
C PHE A 67 -5.02 -16.07 -22.05
N PRO A 68 -4.67 -17.04 -22.92
CA PRO A 68 -3.26 -17.39 -23.20
C PRO A 68 -2.41 -16.25 -23.76
N HIS A 69 -3.02 -15.28 -24.43
CA HIS A 69 -2.33 -14.10 -25.00
C HIS A 69 -2.37 -12.88 -24.08
N ALA A 70 -2.80 -13.03 -22.81
CA ALA A 70 -2.89 -11.92 -21.88
C ALA A 70 -1.51 -11.40 -21.48
N ILE A 71 -1.38 -10.06 -21.47
CA ILE A 71 -0.23 -9.37 -20.91
C ILE A 71 -0.53 -9.09 -19.45
N VAL A 72 0.27 -9.67 -18.54
CA VAL A 72 0.09 -9.50 -17.10
C VAL A 72 1.24 -8.70 -16.53
N GLY A 73 0.90 -7.54 -15.96
CA GLY A 73 1.83 -6.64 -15.28
C GLY A 73 1.58 -6.51 -13.79
N GLY A 74 2.34 -5.63 -13.16
CA GLY A 74 2.28 -5.34 -11.73
C GLY A 74 3.50 -5.85 -10.97
N THR A 75 3.41 -5.90 -9.64
CA THR A 75 4.53 -6.23 -8.74
C THR A 75 4.46 -7.63 -8.15
N PHE A 76 3.52 -8.46 -8.59
CA PHE A 76 3.39 -9.87 -8.14
C PHE A 76 4.65 -10.68 -8.47
N ASP A 77 5.31 -10.39 -9.60
CA ASP A 77 6.64 -10.89 -9.93
C ASP A 77 7.67 -9.78 -9.70
N ARG A 78 8.29 -9.81 -8.53
CA ARG A 78 9.31 -8.81 -8.15
C ARG A 78 10.62 -8.94 -8.94
N ALA A 79 10.88 -10.12 -9.50
CA ALA A 79 12.05 -10.34 -10.32
C ALA A 79 11.92 -9.60 -11.66
N ASN A 80 10.72 -9.65 -12.25
CA ASN A 80 10.42 -9.12 -13.57
C ASN A 80 9.17 -8.21 -13.55
N PRO A 81 9.23 -7.04 -12.92
CA PRO A 81 8.09 -6.14 -12.85
C PRO A 81 7.80 -5.55 -14.24
N VAL A 82 6.60 -5.82 -14.76
CA VAL A 82 6.13 -5.28 -16.04
C VAL A 82 5.34 -4.01 -15.79
N THR A 83 5.70 -2.91 -16.45
CA THR A 83 5.01 -1.62 -16.36
C THR A 83 4.13 -1.38 -17.59
N VAL A 84 3.11 -0.54 -17.44
CA VAL A 84 2.22 -0.15 -18.54
C VAL A 84 3.02 0.56 -19.63
N GLU A 85 3.92 1.43 -19.24
CA GLU A 85 4.75 2.23 -20.13
C GLU A 85 5.61 1.33 -21.04
N ALA A 86 6.21 0.29 -20.46
CA ALA A 86 6.98 -0.69 -21.23
C ALA A 86 6.09 -1.52 -22.17
N VAL A 87 4.88 -1.89 -21.73
CA VAL A 87 3.93 -2.68 -22.54
C VAL A 87 3.44 -1.89 -23.75
N LEU A 88 3.14 -0.61 -23.55
CA LEU A 88 2.59 0.25 -24.60
C LEU A 88 3.68 0.96 -25.44
N ASN A 89 4.95 0.83 -25.02
CA ASN A 89 6.07 1.57 -25.61
C ASN A 89 5.81 3.09 -25.65
N ILE A 90 5.36 3.63 -24.52
CA ILE A 90 5.09 5.06 -24.34
C ILE A 90 6.01 5.64 -23.28
N GLU A 91 6.24 6.95 -23.31
CA GLU A 91 6.86 7.67 -22.22
C GLU A 91 6.00 7.62 -20.96
N ASP A 92 6.60 7.93 -19.80
CA ASP A 92 5.90 8.00 -18.52
C ASP A 92 4.63 8.87 -18.66
N SER A 93 3.48 8.23 -18.62
CA SER A 93 2.18 8.90 -18.70
C SER A 93 1.51 8.87 -17.33
N GLU A 94 1.05 10.02 -16.89
CA GLU A 94 0.29 10.15 -15.65
C GLU A 94 -1.20 10.49 -15.94
N ALA A 95 -1.68 10.16 -17.14
CA ALA A 95 -3.08 10.25 -17.51
C ALA A 95 -3.79 8.91 -17.29
N TRP A 96 -4.96 8.93 -16.67
CA TRP A 96 -5.75 7.75 -16.37
C TRP A 96 -7.25 7.99 -16.45
N ASP A 97 -8.01 6.92 -16.66
CA ASP A 97 -9.46 6.92 -16.78
C ASP A 97 -10.12 6.21 -15.60
N TYR A 98 -11.01 6.91 -14.94
CA TYR A 98 -11.79 6.40 -13.80
C TYR A 98 -13.06 5.64 -14.22
N SER A 99 -13.45 5.65 -15.50
CA SER A 99 -14.70 5.04 -15.97
C SER A 99 -14.80 3.55 -15.62
N ILE A 100 -13.66 2.85 -15.54
CA ILE A 100 -13.61 1.45 -15.14
C ILE A 100 -13.85 1.20 -13.64
N TYR A 101 -13.92 2.29 -12.82
CA TYR A 101 -14.23 2.25 -11.38
C TYR A 101 -15.35 3.22 -11.02
N PRO A 102 -16.57 3.04 -11.53
CA PRO A 102 -17.67 4.02 -11.38
C PRO A 102 -18.10 4.24 -9.93
N GLY A 103 -17.89 3.25 -9.05
CA GLY A 103 -18.24 3.36 -7.63
C GLY A 103 -17.14 3.94 -6.75
N PHE A 104 -16.00 4.37 -7.32
CA PHE A 104 -14.91 4.99 -6.56
C PHE A 104 -15.02 6.51 -6.65
N ASP A 105 -15.28 7.16 -5.54
CA ASP A 105 -15.58 8.60 -5.45
C ASP A 105 -14.35 9.47 -5.11
N ALA A 106 -13.28 8.92 -4.58
CA ALA A 106 -12.04 9.66 -4.33
C ALA A 106 -11.17 9.79 -5.59
N SER A 107 -10.10 10.56 -5.49
CA SER A 107 -9.01 10.59 -6.48
C SER A 107 -7.84 9.75 -5.98
N ILE A 108 -7.05 9.19 -6.91
CA ILE A 108 -5.87 8.38 -6.58
C ILE A 108 -4.74 8.70 -7.56
N GLY A 109 -3.51 8.83 -7.07
CA GLY A 109 -2.38 9.10 -7.95
C GLY A 109 -1.08 9.35 -7.20
N PHE A 110 -0.09 9.83 -7.95
CA PHE A 110 1.26 10.10 -7.49
C PHE A 110 1.60 11.57 -7.73
N THR A 111 2.18 12.26 -6.75
CA THR A 111 2.93 13.51 -6.98
C THR A 111 4.41 13.23 -7.16
N GLN A 112 4.86 12.05 -6.68
CA GLN A 112 6.25 11.64 -6.70
C GLN A 112 6.36 10.14 -7.02
N ARG A 113 7.31 9.78 -7.88
CA ARG A 113 7.68 8.40 -8.22
C ARG A 113 9.13 8.13 -7.82
N GLY A 114 9.47 6.85 -7.61
CA GLY A 114 10.80 6.43 -7.18
C GLY A 114 11.03 6.59 -5.67
N CYS A 115 12.21 6.21 -5.18
CA CYS A 115 12.55 6.29 -3.75
C CYS A 115 14.05 6.49 -3.55
N ARG A 116 14.42 7.30 -2.53
CA ARG A 116 15.83 7.48 -2.11
C ARG A 116 16.44 6.22 -1.51
N LEU A 117 15.61 5.38 -0.91
CA LEU A 117 16.04 4.19 -0.18
C LEU A 117 16.18 3.00 -1.11
N LYS A 118 17.10 2.12 -0.74
CA LYS A 118 17.39 0.86 -1.46
C LYS A 118 17.07 -0.34 -0.56
N CYS A 119 15.83 -0.39 -0.03
CA CYS A 119 15.41 -1.50 0.83
C CYS A 119 15.42 -2.81 0.04
N GLY A 120 16.12 -3.84 0.53
CA GLY A 120 16.32 -5.10 -0.20
C GLY A 120 15.03 -5.88 -0.48
N PHE A 121 13.97 -5.63 0.28
CA PHE A 121 12.65 -6.22 0.07
C PHE A 121 11.77 -5.43 -0.90
N CYS A 122 12.15 -4.20 -1.28
CA CYS A 122 11.29 -3.28 -2.00
C CYS A 122 11.57 -3.32 -3.51
N VAL A 123 10.50 -3.35 -4.30
CA VAL A 123 10.56 -3.33 -5.77
C VAL A 123 10.74 -1.91 -6.34
N VAL A 124 10.39 -0.88 -5.58
CA VAL A 124 10.33 0.51 -6.06
C VAL A 124 11.64 1.01 -6.68
N PRO A 125 12.80 0.86 -6.03
CA PRO A 125 14.06 1.33 -6.64
C PRO A 125 14.38 0.67 -7.97
N LYS A 126 13.98 -0.60 -8.14
CA LYS A 126 14.18 -1.38 -9.37
C LYS A 126 13.18 -0.98 -10.47
N LYS A 127 11.92 -0.75 -10.07
CA LYS A 127 10.82 -0.46 -10.99
C LYS A 127 10.75 1.02 -11.41
N GLU A 128 10.98 1.94 -10.48
CA GLU A 128 10.74 3.36 -10.66
C GLU A 128 11.99 4.25 -10.57
N GLY A 129 13.10 3.71 -10.04
CA GLY A 129 14.38 4.40 -9.95
C GLY A 129 14.44 5.49 -8.88
N LYS A 130 15.16 6.58 -9.19
CA LYS A 130 15.36 7.73 -8.30
C LYS A 130 14.08 8.55 -8.12
N PRO A 131 13.93 9.29 -6.99
CA PRO A 131 12.81 10.20 -6.79
C PRO A 131 12.69 11.23 -7.90
N ARG A 132 11.48 11.41 -8.40
CA ARG A 132 11.13 12.48 -9.33
C ARG A 132 9.70 12.95 -9.07
N SER A 133 9.45 14.26 -9.23
CA SER A 133 8.11 14.84 -9.20
C SER A 133 7.39 14.55 -10.52
N VAL A 134 6.11 14.22 -10.46
CA VAL A 134 5.33 13.84 -11.66
C VAL A 134 4.04 14.65 -11.81
N ASN A 135 3.27 14.86 -10.73
CA ASN A 135 1.99 15.56 -10.79
C ASN A 135 1.84 16.63 -9.72
N THR A 136 0.88 17.52 -9.91
CA THR A 136 0.33 18.37 -8.86
C THR A 136 -0.86 17.70 -8.17
N ILE A 137 -1.25 18.19 -7.00
CA ILE A 137 -2.48 17.73 -6.33
C ILE A 137 -3.72 18.03 -7.19
N ALA A 138 -3.72 19.22 -7.82
CA ALA A 138 -4.82 19.62 -8.70
C ALA A 138 -4.96 18.72 -9.93
N SER A 139 -3.85 18.25 -10.51
CA SER A 139 -3.90 17.33 -11.66
C SER A 139 -4.31 15.90 -11.31
N ILE A 140 -4.12 15.48 -10.04
CA ILE A 140 -4.61 14.18 -9.54
C ILE A 140 -6.11 14.24 -9.27
N TRP A 141 -6.61 15.37 -8.79
CA TRP A 141 -8.02 15.52 -8.45
C TRP A 141 -8.92 15.44 -9.69
N ARG A 142 -10.01 14.69 -9.57
CA ARG A 142 -10.98 14.46 -10.65
C ARG A 142 -11.81 15.69 -11.03
N GLY A 143 -11.71 16.79 -10.26
CA GLY A 143 -12.57 17.96 -10.44
C GLY A 143 -13.97 17.80 -9.81
N ASP A 144 -14.78 18.86 -9.92
CA ASP A 144 -16.19 18.82 -9.47
C ASP A 144 -17.01 17.85 -10.35
N PRO A 145 -17.99 17.14 -9.80
CA PRO A 145 -18.52 17.20 -8.43
C PRO A 145 -17.82 16.28 -7.42
N TRP A 146 -16.66 15.75 -7.72
CA TRP A 146 -15.98 14.76 -6.88
C TRP A 146 -15.42 15.39 -5.59
N PRO A 147 -15.46 14.66 -4.46
CA PRO A 147 -14.93 15.18 -3.20
C PRO A 147 -13.43 15.44 -3.30
N ARG A 148 -12.93 16.38 -2.51
CA ARG A 148 -11.50 16.71 -2.39
C ARG A 148 -10.76 15.69 -1.53
N HIS A 149 -10.89 14.42 -1.89
CA HIS A 149 -10.29 13.25 -1.24
C HIS A 149 -9.26 12.64 -2.17
N ILE A 150 -8.02 12.46 -1.69
CA ILE A 150 -6.94 11.93 -2.50
C ILE A 150 -6.24 10.78 -1.78
N HIS A 151 -6.19 9.63 -2.42
CA HIS A 151 -5.27 8.55 -2.11
C HIS A 151 -3.92 8.83 -2.78
N LEU A 152 -2.93 9.24 -2.00
CA LEU A 152 -1.60 9.55 -2.50
C LEU A 152 -0.71 8.30 -2.40
N LEU A 153 -0.20 7.86 -3.54
CA LEU A 153 0.59 6.64 -3.69
C LEU A 153 2.10 6.89 -3.73
N ASP A 154 2.55 8.05 -3.32
CA ASP A 154 3.96 8.44 -3.34
C ASP A 154 4.82 7.49 -2.51
N ASN A 155 5.88 6.97 -3.11
CA ASN A 155 6.79 6.04 -2.44
C ASN A 155 7.75 6.74 -1.46
N ASP A 156 8.07 8.00 -1.69
CA ASP A 156 8.98 8.80 -0.88
C ASP A 156 8.70 10.30 -1.09
N PHE A 157 7.54 10.76 -0.62
CA PHE A 157 7.04 12.13 -0.85
C PHE A 157 8.09 13.21 -0.56
N PHE A 158 8.79 13.12 0.59
CA PHE A 158 9.84 14.05 0.98
C PHE A 158 11.20 13.75 0.31
N GLY A 159 11.25 12.80 -0.61
CA GLY A 159 12.41 12.51 -1.47
C GLY A 159 12.54 13.42 -2.67
N GLN A 160 11.47 14.16 -3.02
CA GLN A 160 11.53 15.19 -4.06
C GLN A 160 12.24 16.45 -3.55
N PRO A 161 12.66 17.36 -4.46
CA PRO A 161 13.23 18.68 -4.07
C PRO A 161 12.30 19.43 -3.10
N ARG A 162 12.91 20.16 -2.16
CA ARG A 162 12.17 20.81 -1.06
C ARG A 162 11.07 21.76 -1.55
N GLU A 163 11.32 22.52 -2.59
CA GLU A 163 10.36 23.44 -3.20
C GLU A 163 9.17 22.68 -3.78
N GLN A 164 9.41 21.50 -4.35
CA GLN A 164 8.38 20.67 -4.96
C GLN A 164 7.42 20.12 -3.90
N TRP A 165 7.91 19.46 -2.85
CA TRP A 165 7.01 18.94 -1.83
C TRP A 165 6.33 20.05 -1.02
N LYS A 166 6.99 21.22 -0.81
CA LYS A 166 6.34 22.38 -0.20
C LYS A 166 5.19 22.91 -1.05
N ALA A 167 5.37 22.96 -2.37
CA ALA A 167 4.29 23.34 -3.29
C ALA A 167 3.10 22.36 -3.18
N ARG A 168 3.36 21.06 -3.14
CA ARG A 168 2.30 20.04 -2.95
C ARG A 168 1.55 20.22 -1.63
N ILE A 169 2.26 20.49 -0.53
CA ILE A 169 1.64 20.79 0.79
C ILE A 169 0.78 22.05 0.70
N GLY A 170 1.28 23.11 0.03
CA GLY A 170 0.49 24.31 -0.25
C GLY A 170 -0.81 24.00 -0.99
N GLU A 171 -0.72 23.26 -2.08
CA GLU A 171 -1.90 22.84 -2.87
C GLU A 171 -2.92 22.06 -2.03
N ILE A 172 -2.45 21.13 -1.17
CA ILE A 172 -3.34 20.35 -0.27
C ILE A 172 -4.07 21.30 0.67
N LYS A 173 -3.35 22.24 1.28
CA LYS A 173 -3.88 23.20 2.25
C LYS A 173 -4.87 24.18 1.61
N ASP A 174 -4.46 24.82 0.54
CA ASP A 174 -5.25 25.86 -0.15
C ASP A 174 -6.50 25.24 -0.79
N GLY A 175 -6.35 24.07 -1.36
CA GLY A 175 -7.46 23.30 -1.95
C GLY A 175 -8.34 22.58 -0.91
N LYS A 176 -8.00 22.61 0.40
CA LYS A 176 -8.71 21.91 1.48
C LYS A 176 -8.86 20.40 1.21
N PHE A 177 -7.87 19.79 0.60
CA PHE A 177 -7.89 18.37 0.30
C PHE A 177 -7.68 17.52 1.57
N LYS A 178 -8.42 16.42 1.68
CA LYS A 178 -8.10 15.32 2.59
C LYS A 178 -7.19 14.33 1.88
N VAL A 179 -6.02 14.06 2.44
CA VAL A 179 -5.04 13.16 1.83
C VAL A 179 -4.80 11.94 2.71
N CYS A 180 -4.94 10.78 2.10
CA CYS A 180 -4.49 9.50 2.64
C CYS A 180 -3.14 9.16 2.03
N TRP A 181 -2.11 9.00 2.87
CA TRP A 181 -0.73 8.70 2.48
C TRP A 181 -0.53 7.18 2.39
N ASN A 182 -1.15 6.53 1.40
CA ASN A 182 -1.33 5.07 1.35
C ASN A 182 -0.04 4.25 1.42
N GLN A 183 1.05 4.71 0.78
CA GLN A 183 2.33 4.00 0.82
C GLN A 183 3.13 4.29 2.10
N GLY A 184 2.64 5.24 2.89
CA GLY A 184 3.29 5.68 4.11
C GLY A 184 4.41 6.70 3.87
N VAL A 185 4.62 7.55 4.89
CA VAL A 185 5.71 8.50 4.91
C VAL A 185 6.95 7.83 5.51
N ASN A 186 8.12 8.08 4.91
CA ASN A 186 9.37 7.52 5.42
C ASN A 186 9.83 8.24 6.70
N ILE A 187 9.38 7.74 7.83
CA ILE A 187 9.62 8.32 9.16
C ILE A 187 11.12 8.39 9.54
N ARG A 188 11.94 7.50 8.98
CA ARG A 188 13.39 7.43 9.29
C ARG A 188 14.18 8.63 8.76
N THR A 189 13.61 9.35 7.82
CA THR A 189 14.25 10.50 7.13
C THR A 189 13.47 11.80 7.28
N ILE A 190 12.44 11.79 8.15
CA ILE A 190 11.64 12.98 8.40
C ILE A 190 12.45 13.99 9.21
N ASP A 191 12.37 15.24 8.83
CA ASP A 191 12.91 16.38 9.58
C ASP A 191 11.77 17.21 10.20
N LYS A 192 12.12 18.24 10.95
CA LYS A 192 11.16 19.14 11.60
C LYS A 192 10.22 19.80 10.61
N ASP A 193 10.74 20.30 9.48
CA ASP A 193 9.93 20.98 8.47
C ASP A 193 8.92 20.03 7.82
N ALA A 194 9.31 18.78 7.54
CA ALA A 194 8.43 17.77 6.99
C ALA A 194 7.34 17.35 7.99
N ALA A 195 7.68 17.23 9.28
CA ALA A 195 6.71 16.94 10.34
C ALA A 195 5.68 18.06 10.50
N GLU A 196 6.12 19.33 10.54
CA GLU A 196 5.25 20.50 10.58
C GLU A 196 4.36 20.61 9.33
N ALA A 197 4.90 20.31 8.15
CA ALA A 197 4.15 20.28 6.90
C ALA A 197 3.01 19.25 6.94
N LEU A 198 3.28 18.02 7.39
CA LEU A 198 2.25 16.99 7.56
C LEU A 198 1.17 17.41 8.58
N ALA A 199 1.58 17.98 9.70
CA ALA A 199 0.64 18.46 10.72
C ALA A 199 -0.28 19.56 10.18
N SER A 200 0.24 20.45 9.32
CA SER A 200 -0.48 21.60 8.76
C SER A 200 -1.64 21.20 7.83
N VAL A 201 -1.57 20.06 7.14
CA VAL A 201 -2.60 19.60 6.21
C VAL A 201 -3.47 18.49 6.82
N GLY A 202 -2.96 17.83 7.86
CA GLY A 202 -3.56 16.67 8.46
C GLY A 202 -3.53 15.45 7.53
N CYS A 203 -3.41 14.27 8.16
CA CYS A 203 -3.35 13.00 7.47
C CYS A 203 -4.62 12.20 7.76
N TRP A 204 -5.16 11.51 6.78
CA TRP A 204 -6.43 10.82 6.87
C TRP A 204 -6.29 9.32 6.60
N ASP A 205 -7.21 8.52 7.15
CA ASP A 205 -7.33 7.12 6.81
C ASP A 205 -7.89 6.93 5.37
N ASP A 206 -7.91 5.70 4.91
CA ASP A 206 -8.42 5.32 3.59
C ASP A 206 -9.91 5.64 3.35
N GLY A 207 -10.68 5.80 4.43
CA GLY A 207 -12.08 6.24 4.37
C GLY A 207 -12.26 7.75 4.57
N PHE A 208 -11.19 8.54 4.73
CA PHE A 208 -11.22 10.00 4.98
C PHE A 208 -12.08 10.44 6.19
N LYS A 209 -12.24 9.54 7.17
CA LYS A 209 -13.08 9.74 8.35
C LYS A 209 -12.28 10.06 9.61
N THR A 210 -11.11 9.42 9.78
CA THR A 210 -10.28 9.58 10.98
C THR A 210 -8.88 10.05 10.63
N ARG A 211 -8.24 10.76 11.58
CA ARG A 211 -6.84 11.16 11.43
C ARG A 211 -5.96 9.92 11.49
N ARG A 212 -5.13 9.74 10.45
CA ARG A 212 -4.23 8.60 10.31
C ARG A 212 -3.03 8.97 9.45
N LEU A 213 -1.83 8.72 9.95
CA LEU A 213 -0.60 8.76 9.16
C LEU A 213 -0.02 7.35 9.07
N TYR A 214 0.25 6.91 7.87
CA TYR A 214 0.89 5.63 7.60
C TYR A 214 2.40 5.82 7.53
N THR A 215 3.15 4.90 8.12
CA THR A 215 4.62 4.86 8.09
C THR A 215 5.10 3.41 8.28
N ALA A 216 6.41 3.16 8.41
CA ALA A 216 6.95 1.82 8.55
C ALA A 216 8.11 1.73 9.55
N TRP A 217 8.15 0.59 10.28
CA TRP A 217 9.31 0.13 11.03
C TRP A 217 9.62 -1.32 10.68
N ASP A 218 10.46 -1.53 9.68
CA ASP A 218 10.68 -2.83 9.05
C ASP A 218 11.79 -3.66 9.70
N ASN A 219 12.74 -3.03 10.37
CA ASN A 219 13.85 -3.74 11.03
C ASN A 219 14.31 -3.04 12.30
N LEU A 220 14.92 -3.82 13.21
CA LEU A 220 15.43 -3.31 14.50
C LEU A 220 16.55 -2.28 14.35
N GLY A 221 17.36 -2.38 13.31
CA GLY A 221 18.47 -1.45 13.07
C GLY A 221 18.02 0.00 12.83
N ASP A 222 16.76 0.21 12.52
CA ASP A 222 16.17 1.54 12.32
C ASP A 222 15.44 2.08 13.57
N GLU A 223 15.54 1.42 14.72
CA GLU A 223 14.80 1.76 15.94
C GLU A 223 14.95 3.25 16.33
N GLU A 224 16.20 3.70 16.50
CA GLU A 224 16.44 5.08 16.93
C GLU A 224 15.92 6.11 15.91
N ARG A 225 16.09 5.84 14.61
CA ARG A 225 15.57 6.71 13.54
C ARG A 225 14.04 6.72 13.54
N PHE A 226 13.42 5.57 13.76
CA PHE A 226 11.96 5.45 13.83
C PHE A 226 11.41 6.27 14.99
N PHE A 227 11.91 6.07 16.22
CA PHE A 227 11.42 6.79 17.38
C PHE A 227 11.81 8.28 17.39
N SER A 228 12.93 8.64 16.78
CA SER A 228 13.25 10.06 16.53
C SER A 228 12.20 10.72 15.63
N GLY A 229 11.79 10.03 14.56
CA GLY A 229 10.71 10.50 13.70
C GLY A 229 9.36 10.58 14.42
N VAL A 230 9.03 9.61 15.29
CA VAL A 230 7.81 9.67 16.13
C VAL A 230 7.83 10.91 17.00
N ARG A 231 8.94 11.21 17.68
CA ARG A 231 9.08 12.43 18.53
C ARG A 231 8.92 13.73 17.72
N LEU A 232 9.46 13.78 16.49
CA LEU A 232 9.29 14.94 15.61
C LEU A 232 7.83 15.14 15.19
N LEU A 233 7.13 14.06 14.84
CA LEU A 233 5.72 14.11 14.48
C LEU A 233 4.86 14.54 15.68
N GLU A 234 5.13 14.01 16.86
CA GLU A 234 4.43 14.38 18.09
C GLU A 234 4.65 15.84 18.47
N ALA A 235 5.89 16.31 18.40
CA ALA A 235 6.22 17.72 18.63
C ALA A 235 5.53 18.67 17.63
N ALA A 236 5.26 18.20 16.40
CA ALA A 236 4.50 18.93 15.39
C ALA A 236 2.96 18.84 15.57
N GLY A 237 2.47 18.04 16.54
CA GLY A 237 1.04 17.87 16.84
C GLY A 237 0.39 16.63 16.23
N ILE A 238 1.16 15.70 15.68
CA ILE A 238 0.65 14.39 15.22
C ILE A 238 0.85 13.36 16.32
N HIS A 239 -0.18 13.11 17.11
CA HIS A 239 -0.13 12.20 18.24
C HIS A 239 0.18 10.74 17.80
N PRO A 240 1.02 9.96 18.54
CA PRO A 240 1.37 8.57 18.20
C PRO A 240 0.18 7.65 17.94
N ARG A 241 -0.95 7.78 18.64
CA ARG A 241 -2.20 7.04 18.39
C ARG A 241 -2.77 7.23 16.97
N ASN A 242 -2.39 8.29 16.27
CA ASN A 242 -2.78 8.54 14.90
C ASN A 242 -1.84 7.85 13.88
N LEU A 243 -0.77 7.20 14.35
CA LEU A 243 0.13 6.45 13.48
C LEU A 243 -0.38 5.02 13.28
N LEU A 244 -0.40 4.57 12.02
CA LEU A 244 -0.44 3.16 11.66
C LEU A 244 0.90 2.81 11.02
N VAL A 245 1.58 1.82 11.62
CA VAL A 245 2.96 1.51 11.27
C VAL A 245 3.03 0.13 10.64
N TYR A 246 3.35 0.09 9.35
CA TYR A 246 3.69 -1.14 8.67
C TYR A 246 4.91 -1.76 9.32
N MET A 247 4.81 -3.04 9.62
CA MET A 247 5.83 -3.83 10.30
C MET A 247 6.14 -5.05 9.45
N LEU A 248 7.23 -5.00 8.68
CA LEU A 248 7.64 -6.13 7.86
C LEU A 248 8.03 -7.31 8.77
N VAL A 249 7.47 -8.47 8.49
CA VAL A 249 7.74 -9.71 9.23
C VAL A 249 8.06 -10.85 8.25
N GLY A 250 9.00 -11.72 8.63
CA GLY A 250 9.42 -12.86 7.81
C GLY A 250 10.51 -12.58 6.78
N TYR A 251 11.02 -11.35 6.68
CA TYR A 251 12.09 -10.97 5.75
C TYR A 251 13.49 -11.19 6.32
N ASP A 252 13.76 -10.71 7.54
CA ASP A 252 15.07 -10.90 8.17
C ASP A 252 15.29 -12.39 8.48
N ARG A 253 16.39 -12.98 8.02
CA ARG A 253 16.77 -14.38 8.29
C ARG A 253 17.00 -14.65 9.77
N ARG A 254 17.35 -13.61 10.55
CA ARG A 254 17.58 -13.68 12.01
C ARG A 254 16.33 -13.38 12.82
N GLU A 255 15.17 -13.24 12.17
CA GLU A 255 13.93 -12.87 12.85
C GLU A 255 13.45 -14.02 13.76
N THR A 256 13.04 -13.66 14.96
CA THR A 256 12.46 -14.54 15.98
C THR A 256 11.16 -13.94 16.48
N TRP A 257 10.33 -14.74 17.15
CA TRP A 257 9.14 -14.23 17.84
C TRP A 257 9.50 -13.12 18.83
N GLU A 258 10.59 -13.28 19.58
CA GLU A 258 11.07 -12.25 20.52
C GLU A 258 11.32 -10.90 19.82
N ARG A 259 11.98 -10.90 18.66
CA ARG A 259 12.26 -9.68 17.88
C ARG A 259 10.99 -9.04 17.31
N ILE A 260 10.00 -9.86 16.93
CA ILE A 260 8.68 -9.40 16.48
C ILE A 260 7.93 -8.77 17.64
N PHE A 261 7.83 -9.46 18.80
CA PHE A 261 7.14 -8.93 19.96
C PHE A 261 7.79 -7.67 20.51
N TYR A 262 9.12 -7.60 20.52
CA TYR A 262 9.84 -6.39 20.90
C TYR A 262 9.37 -5.16 20.09
N ARG A 263 9.32 -5.26 18.74
CA ARG A 263 8.82 -4.16 17.91
C ARG A 263 7.35 -3.85 18.16
N PHE A 264 6.55 -4.90 18.28
CA PHE A 264 5.11 -4.79 18.56
C PHE A 264 4.84 -4.07 19.89
N GLU A 265 5.48 -4.50 20.96
CA GLU A 265 5.31 -3.96 22.31
C GLU A 265 5.80 -2.51 22.42
N LYS A 266 6.95 -2.19 21.82
CA LYS A 266 7.46 -0.81 21.77
C LYS A 266 6.47 0.14 21.09
N MET A 267 5.82 -0.28 20.01
CA MET A 267 4.83 0.53 19.33
C MET A 267 3.54 0.66 20.15
N THR A 268 3.02 -0.44 20.67
CA THR A 268 1.76 -0.44 21.43
C THR A 268 1.87 0.30 22.74
N ALA A 269 3.04 0.31 23.38
CA ALA A 269 3.31 1.11 24.58
C ALA A 269 3.16 2.63 24.36
N LEU A 270 3.31 3.09 23.13
CA LEU A 270 3.08 4.48 22.70
C LEU A 270 1.72 4.69 22.00
N GLU A 271 0.80 3.75 22.15
CA GLU A 271 -0.51 3.75 21.48
C GLU A 271 -0.41 3.74 19.93
N ILE A 272 0.78 3.53 19.37
CA ILE A 272 0.98 3.35 17.92
C ILE A 272 0.32 2.05 17.49
N ARG A 273 -0.40 2.09 16.35
CA ARG A 273 -1.05 0.91 15.78
C ARG A 273 -0.11 0.16 14.85
N PRO A 274 0.42 -1.01 15.23
CA PRO A 274 1.22 -1.84 14.32
C PRO A 274 0.34 -2.53 13.28
N TYR A 275 0.89 -2.71 12.08
CA TYR A 275 0.25 -3.44 10.98
C TYR A 275 1.27 -4.41 10.36
N PRO A 276 1.28 -5.69 10.76
CA PRO A 276 2.23 -6.66 10.23
C PRO A 276 2.03 -6.92 8.74
N MET A 277 3.12 -6.78 7.97
CA MET A 277 3.20 -7.08 6.55
C MET A 277 4.08 -8.32 6.37
N ILE A 278 3.49 -9.43 5.94
CA ILE A 278 4.21 -10.70 5.83
C ILE A 278 4.96 -10.77 4.50
N PHE A 279 6.27 -11.05 4.59
CA PHE A 279 7.11 -11.33 3.44
C PHE A 279 7.20 -12.84 3.19
N GLY A 280 6.84 -13.26 1.98
CA GLY A 280 6.90 -14.68 1.56
C GLY A 280 5.84 -15.57 2.21
N ASN A 281 6.27 -16.72 2.74
CA ASN A 281 5.34 -17.74 3.24
C ASN A 281 4.60 -17.29 4.50
N ARG A 282 3.29 -17.15 4.42
CA ARG A 282 2.38 -16.71 5.47
C ARG A 282 2.20 -17.73 6.59
N GLU A 283 2.34 -19.01 6.27
CA GLU A 283 2.21 -20.14 7.22
C GLU A 283 3.54 -20.52 7.87
N ARG A 284 4.57 -19.72 7.65
CA ARG A 284 5.87 -19.88 8.29
C ARG A 284 5.77 -19.63 9.80
N THR A 285 6.39 -20.51 10.58
CA THR A 285 6.71 -20.31 11.99
C THR A 285 8.10 -19.71 12.14
N LEU A 286 8.41 -19.16 13.31
CA LEU A 286 9.71 -18.56 13.59
C LEU A 286 10.36 -19.20 14.83
N PRO A 287 11.71 -19.14 14.96
CA PRO A 287 12.40 -19.46 16.20
C PRO A 287 11.85 -18.59 17.35
N LEU A 288 11.79 -19.17 18.54
CA LEU A 288 11.22 -18.50 19.72
C LEU A 288 12.02 -17.26 20.16
N GLY A 289 13.36 -17.34 20.09
CA GLY A 289 14.20 -16.44 20.86
C GLY A 289 13.97 -16.70 22.35
N GLY A 290 13.68 -15.66 23.13
CA GLY A 290 13.32 -15.75 24.55
C GLY A 290 11.82 -15.97 24.82
N CYS A 291 10.98 -16.13 23.78
CA CYS A 291 9.53 -16.26 23.97
C CYS A 291 9.08 -17.61 24.51
N ASN A 292 7.85 -17.62 25.06
CA ASN A 292 7.19 -18.82 25.58
C ASN A 292 7.04 -19.90 24.49
N ARG A 293 7.36 -21.16 24.84
CA ARG A 293 7.24 -22.33 23.95
C ARG A 293 5.81 -22.56 23.42
N ARG A 294 4.79 -22.04 24.08
CA ARG A 294 3.38 -22.17 23.65
C ARG A 294 3.12 -21.53 22.28
N ILE A 295 3.96 -20.61 21.84
CA ILE A 295 3.82 -19.99 20.51
C ILE A 295 4.68 -20.64 19.42
N ALA A 296 5.41 -21.71 19.70
CA ALA A 296 6.34 -22.36 18.77
C ALA A 296 5.67 -22.82 17.46
N HIS A 297 4.40 -23.21 17.54
CA HIS A 297 3.61 -23.67 16.40
C HIS A 297 2.83 -22.55 15.70
N ARG A 298 2.87 -21.33 16.22
CA ARG A 298 2.14 -20.19 15.66
C ARG A 298 2.74 -19.70 14.34
N THR A 299 1.87 -19.27 13.43
CA THR A 299 2.26 -18.79 12.12
C THR A 299 2.27 -17.26 12.04
N LEU A 300 2.98 -16.72 11.05
CA LEU A 300 2.97 -15.28 10.76
C LEU A 300 1.56 -14.80 10.39
N SER A 301 0.78 -15.62 9.72
CA SER A 301 -0.62 -15.34 9.35
C SER A 301 -1.51 -15.18 10.59
N GLU A 302 -1.35 -16.03 11.61
CA GLU A 302 -2.06 -15.90 12.88
C GLU A 302 -1.66 -14.64 13.63
N PHE A 303 -0.35 -14.32 13.69
CA PHE A 303 0.14 -13.08 14.30
C PHE A 303 -0.43 -11.84 13.61
N GLN A 304 -0.36 -11.80 12.27
CA GLN A 304 -0.94 -10.69 11.50
C GLN A 304 -2.42 -10.51 11.84
N ARG A 305 -3.18 -11.60 11.87
CA ARG A 305 -4.62 -11.57 12.13
C ARG A 305 -4.92 -11.11 13.56
N TRP A 306 -4.15 -11.59 14.55
CA TRP A 306 -4.25 -11.19 15.95
C TRP A 306 -4.01 -9.68 16.14
N VAL A 307 -3.00 -9.12 15.47
CA VAL A 307 -2.68 -7.69 15.52
C VAL A 307 -3.72 -6.85 14.79
N ILE A 308 -4.07 -7.19 13.53
CA ILE A 308 -4.99 -6.40 12.70
C ILE A 308 -6.38 -6.34 13.35
N ARG A 309 -6.86 -7.47 13.91
CA ARG A 309 -8.15 -7.54 14.61
C ARG A 309 -8.11 -6.91 16.00
N LYS A 310 -6.96 -6.38 16.43
CA LYS A 310 -6.72 -5.86 17.77
C LYS A 310 -7.04 -6.88 18.89
N ALA A 311 -6.96 -8.16 18.59
CA ALA A 311 -7.22 -9.21 19.56
C ALA A 311 -6.26 -9.15 20.74
N TYR A 312 -5.08 -8.56 20.57
CA TYR A 312 -4.08 -8.32 21.62
C TYR A 312 -4.58 -7.47 22.79
N THR A 313 -5.67 -6.73 22.62
CA THR A 313 -6.24 -5.93 23.73
C THR A 313 -7.02 -6.75 24.74
N PHE A 314 -7.35 -8.02 24.43
CA PHE A 314 -8.17 -8.88 25.30
C PHE A 314 -7.74 -10.34 25.34
N ILE A 315 -6.86 -10.82 24.44
CA ILE A 315 -6.37 -12.19 24.45
C ILE A 315 -4.87 -12.26 24.11
N PRO A 316 -4.02 -12.91 24.93
CA PRO A 316 -2.63 -13.18 24.60
C PRO A 316 -2.51 -14.01 23.32
N PHE A 317 -1.43 -13.82 22.56
CA PHE A 317 -1.22 -14.50 21.28
C PHE A 317 -1.19 -16.03 21.44
N GLU A 318 -0.66 -16.54 22.54
CA GLU A 318 -0.59 -17.98 22.84
C GLU A 318 -1.98 -18.64 22.94
N HIS A 319 -3.03 -17.86 23.27
CA HIS A 319 -4.41 -18.31 23.41
C HIS A 319 -5.32 -17.88 22.26
N TYR A 320 -4.76 -17.21 21.25
CA TYR A 320 -5.56 -16.72 20.13
C TYR A 320 -6.03 -17.88 19.25
N ASP A 321 -7.34 -18.01 19.08
CA ASP A 321 -7.96 -18.95 18.15
C ASP A 321 -8.51 -18.21 16.92
N VAL A 322 -7.95 -18.54 15.77
CA VAL A 322 -8.34 -17.96 14.47
C VAL A 322 -9.78 -18.29 14.08
N ASN A 323 -10.27 -19.44 14.56
CA ASN A 323 -11.59 -19.99 14.21
C ASN A 323 -12.66 -19.63 15.25
N ALA A 324 -12.29 -19.04 16.40
CA ALA A 324 -13.26 -18.61 17.39
C ALA A 324 -14.23 -17.57 16.78
N LYS A 325 -15.50 -17.98 16.64
CA LYS A 325 -16.60 -17.09 16.26
C LYS A 325 -16.94 -16.22 17.49
N GLY A 326 -16.39 -15.02 17.55
CA GLY A 326 -16.70 -14.13 18.65
C GLY A 326 -16.13 -12.73 18.53
N ARG A 327 -17.01 -11.78 18.22
CA ARG A 327 -16.94 -10.31 18.32
C ARG A 327 -15.89 -9.57 17.46
N ALA A 328 -16.47 -8.68 16.65
CA ALA A 328 -15.90 -7.65 15.79
C ALA A 328 -15.41 -8.16 14.43
N ASP A 329 -16.33 -8.21 13.51
CA ASP A 329 -16.06 -8.15 12.09
C ASP A 329 -15.39 -6.80 11.76
N CYS A 330 -14.06 -6.75 11.91
CA CYS A 330 -13.24 -5.67 11.40
C CYS A 330 -12.80 -5.98 9.97
N SER A 331 -13.71 -6.51 9.14
CA SER A 331 -13.49 -6.82 7.74
C SER A 331 -13.28 -5.59 6.84
N GLN A 332 -13.34 -4.38 7.40
CA GLN A 332 -13.19 -3.12 6.66
C GLN A 332 -11.77 -2.56 6.63
N LEU A 333 -10.76 -3.25 7.16
CA LEU A 333 -9.37 -2.78 7.15
C LEU A 333 -8.44 -3.73 6.39
N ALA A 334 -8.89 -4.28 5.28
CA ALA A 334 -7.98 -4.80 4.29
C ALA A 334 -7.55 -3.61 3.40
N LEU A 335 -6.59 -2.89 3.90
CA LEU A 335 -5.88 -1.86 3.16
C LEU A 335 -5.25 -2.50 1.92
N ALA A 336 -5.54 -1.89 0.79
CA ALA A 336 -4.78 -2.05 -0.41
C ALA A 336 -3.36 -1.50 -0.15
N VAL A 337 -2.37 -2.32 -0.29
CA VAL A 337 -1.00 -1.95 -0.61
C VAL A 337 -0.74 -2.44 -2.02
#